data_b3f97dd1ab9b8d121873363036d41c19
#
_entry.id   b3f97dd1ab9b8d121873363036d41c19
#
_cell.length_a   1.000
_cell.length_b   1.000
_cell.length_c   1.000
_cell.angle_alpha   90.00
_cell.angle_beta   90.00
_cell.angle_gamma   90.00
#
_symmetry.space_group_name_H-M   'P 1'
#
loop_
_entity.id
_entity.type
_entity.pdbx_description
1 polymer ?
#
loop_
_entity_poly.entity_id
_entity_poly.type
_entity_poly.pdbx_seq_one_letter_code
_entity_poly.pdbx_strand_id
1 'polypeptide(L)'
;MAKVAIVTGGTRGIGAAIARKLRDTGHSVAATYLGNDDAAAKFRATEGIAVYKWDVADVAASAVGVAQVEADLGPVAVLVNNAGITRDAMFHRMSWDQWSAVMRTNLDSMFAMTRPVIEGMRERNAGRIISISSINGQ
;
A
#
# COMPACT_ATOMS: atom_id res chain seq x y z
N MET A 1 -1.86 -10.61 -20.53
CA MET A 1 -1.67 -9.32 -19.84
C MET A 1 -1.11 -9.55 -18.44
N ALA A 2 -0.20 -8.70 -18.05
CA ALA A 2 0.35 -8.74 -16.71
C ALA A 2 -0.73 -8.38 -15.67
N LYS A 3 -0.75 -9.11 -14.56
CA LYS A 3 -1.64 -8.79 -13.44
C LYS A 3 -1.11 -7.57 -12.71
N VAL A 4 -2.01 -6.70 -12.26
CA VAL A 4 -1.66 -5.49 -11.54
C VAL A 4 -1.61 -5.75 -10.04
N ALA A 5 -0.53 -5.31 -9.42
CA ALA A 5 -0.34 -5.38 -7.97
C ALA A 5 -0.13 -3.98 -7.40
N ILE A 6 -0.82 -3.65 -6.32
CA ILE A 6 -0.55 -2.46 -5.53
C ILE A 6 0.21 -2.88 -4.27
N VAL A 7 1.33 -2.21 -3.98
CA VAL A 7 2.08 -2.38 -2.74
C VAL A 7 2.08 -1.05 -1.99
N THR A 8 1.37 -0.97 -0.88
CA THR A 8 1.37 0.24 -0.08
C THR A 8 2.69 0.37 0.69
N GLY A 9 3.21 1.59 0.79
CA GLY A 9 4.55 1.80 1.34
C GLY A 9 5.63 1.09 0.53
N GLY A 10 5.46 1.03 -0.79
CA GLY A 10 6.27 0.18 -1.67
C GLY A 10 7.56 0.80 -2.19
N THR A 11 7.91 2.02 -1.77
CA THR A 11 9.09 2.71 -2.31
C THR A 11 10.35 2.52 -1.46
N ARG A 12 10.26 1.85 -0.34
CA ARG A 12 11.39 1.60 0.56
C ARG A 12 11.18 0.34 1.40
N GLY A 13 12.26 -0.14 2.00
CA GLY A 13 12.22 -1.23 2.98
C GLY A 13 11.58 -2.52 2.45
N ILE A 14 10.78 -3.15 3.28
CA ILE A 14 10.09 -4.40 2.96
C ILE A 14 9.16 -4.22 1.75
N GLY A 15 8.43 -3.12 1.69
CA GLY A 15 7.53 -2.83 0.57
C GLY A 15 8.26 -2.75 -0.76
N ALA A 16 9.42 -2.11 -0.79
CA ALA A 16 10.25 -2.04 -2.00
C ALA A 16 10.72 -3.43 -2.45
N ALA A 17 11.13 -4.27 -1.50
CA ALA A 17 11.55 -5.65 -1.81
C ALA A 17 10.37 -6.46 -2.39
N ILE A 18 9.18 -6.31 -1.83
CA ILE A 18 7.97 -6.96 -2.33
C ILE A 18 7.63 -6.45 -3.74
N ALA A 19 7.69 -5.13 -3.94
CA ALA A 19 7.40 -4.51 -5.24
C ALA A 19 8.35 -5.03 -6.32
N ARG A 20 9.65 -5.09 -6.04
CA ARG A 20 10.65 -5.64 -6.96
C ARG A 20 10.37 -7.10 -7.30
N LYS A 21 10.06 -7.90 -6.29
CA LYS A 21 9.78 -9.32 -6.50
C LYS A 21 8.55 -9.54 -7.36
N LEU A 22 7.48 -8.80 -7.11
CA LEU A 22 6.27 -8.87 -7.92
C LEU A 22 6.55 -8.45 -9.37
N ARG A 23 7.30 -7.35 -9.58
CA ARG A 23 7.72 -6.94 -10.91
C ARG A 23 8.51 -8.06 -11.61
N ASP A 24 9.47 -8.65 -10.91
CA ASP A 24 10.34 -9.68 -11.47
C ASP A 24 9.58 -10.96 -11.83
N THR A 25 8.44 -11.19 -11.19
CA THR A 25 7.55 -12.31 -11.53
C THR A 25 6.50 -11.96 -12.58
N GLY A 26 6.59 -10.78 -13.19
CA GLY A 26 5.76 -10.39 -14.33
C GLY A 26 4.54 -9.56 -14.01
N HIS A 27 4.39 -9.06 -12.77
CA HIS A 27 3.30 -8.16 -12.42
C HIS A 27 3.60 -6.73 -12.87
N SER A 28 2.54 -5.99 -13.22
CA SER A 28 2.58 -4.53 -13.31
C SER A 28 2.37 -3.99 -11.91
N VAL A 29 3.37 -3.31 -11.36
CA VAL A 29 3.35 -2.91 -9.94
C VAL A 29 3.15 -1.42 -9.80
N ALA A 30 2.26 -1.04 -8.89
CA ALA A 30 2.08 0.31 -8.39
C ALA A 30 2.53 0.37 -6.94
N ALA A 31 3.54 1.16 -6.64
CA ALA A 31 4.02 1.38 -5.27
C ALA A 31 3.47 2.71 -4.75
N THR A 32 2.83 2.70 -3.59
CA THR A 32 2.33 3.93 -2.99
C THR A 32 3.29 4.47 -1.95
N TYR A 33 3.26 5.78 -1.76
CA TYR A 33 4.02 6.46 -0.74
C TYR A 33 3.28 7.74 -0.30
N LEU A 34 3.67 8.31 0.83
CA LEU A 34 3.10 9.57 1.32
C LEU A 34 4.16 10.65 1.51
N GLY A 35 5.28 10.30 2.15
CA GLY A 35 6.40 11.21 2.35
C GLY A 35 7.58 10.88 1.45
N ASN A 36 8.60 11.74 1.46
CA ASN A 36 9.85 11.56 0.75
C ASN A 36 9.69 11.41 -0.77
N ASP A 37 9.26 12.49 -1.41
CA ASP A 37 9.08 12.54 -2.86
C ASP A 37 10.37 12.21 -3.63
N ASP A 38 11.53 12.63 -3.11
CA ASP A 38 12.84 12.37 -3.75
C ASP A 38 13.16 10.88 -3.77
N ALA A 39 12.92 10.18 -2.67
CA ALA A 39 13.14 8.74 -2.60
C ALA A 39 12.19 7.99 -3.55
N ALA A 40 10.94 8.42 -3.65
CA ALA A 40 9.98 7.84 -4.57
C ALA A 40 10.38 8.04 -6.04
N ALA A 41 10.83 9.26 -6.40
CA ALA A 41 11.29 9.55 -7.75
C ALA A 41 12.53 8.72 -8.11
N LYS A 42 13.46 8.56 -7.17
CA LYS A 42 14.65 7.72 -7.35
C LYS A 42 14.27 6.25 -7.51
N PHE A 43 13.35 5.76 -6.71
CA PHE A 43 12.84 4.38 -6.81
C PHE A 43 12.23 4.12 -8.17
N ARG A 44 11.38 5.03 -8.65
CA ARG A 44 10.77 4.93 -9.98
C ARG A 44 11.82 4.89 -11.08
N ALA A 45 12.79 5.79 -11.02
CA ALA A 45 13.86 5.86 -12.04
C ALA A 45 14.74 4.61 -12.03
N THR A 46 15.09 4.10 -10.85
CA THR A 46 15.98 2.95 -10.70
C THR A 46 15.28 1.63 -11.01
N GLU A 47 14.05 1.45 -10.53
CA GLU A 47 13.36 0.16 -10.58
C GLU A 47 12.37 0.04 -11.74
N GLY A 48 12.00 1.13 -12.38
CA GLY A 48 10.97 1.12 -13.42
C GLY A 48 9.58 0.75 -12.91
N ILE A 49 9.32 0.96 -11.64
CA ILE A 49 8.02 0.68 -10.99
C ILE A 49 7.25 1.99 -10.87
N ALA A 50 5.98 1.98 -11.26
CA ALA A 50 5.11 3.15 -11.13
C ALA A 50 4.90 3.51 -9.65
N VAL A 51 4.97 4.80 -9.33
CA VAL A 51 4.79 5.30 -7.97
C VAL A 51 3.60 6.26 -7.91
N TYR A 52 2.86 6.20 -6.80
CA TYR A 52 1.66 6.99 -6.58
C TYR A 52 1.65 7.51 -5.16
N LYS A 53 1.26 8.77 -5.00
CA LYS A 53 1.27 9.44 -3.71
C LYS A 53 -0.14 9.63 -3.18
N TRP A 54 -0.47 8.99 -2.07
CA TRP A 54 -1.66 9.31 -1.27
C TRP A 54 -1.55 8.71 0.12
N ASP A 55 -2.35 9.25 1.05
CA ASP A 55 -2.47 8.70 2.41
C ASP A 55 -3.41 7.49 2.37
N VAL A 56 -2.86 6.31 2.59
CA VAL A 56 -3.62 5.05 2.57
C VAL A 56 -4.66 4.94 3.69
N ALA A 57 -4.57 5.79 4.73
CA ALA A 57 -5.59 5.86 5.79
C ALA A 57 -6.77 6.73 5.41
N ASP A 58 -6.67 7.51 4.34
CA ASP A 58 -7.74 8.37 3.84
C ASP A 58 -8.59 7.57 2.85
N VAL A 59 -9.85 7.35 3.21
CA VAL A 59 -10.78 6.52 2.40
C VAL A 59 -11.01 7.13 1.03
N ALA A 60 -11.27 8.44 0.96
CA ALA A 60 -11.53 9.12 -0.31
C ALA A 60 -10.28 9.15 -1.20
N ALA A 61 -9.13 9.48 -0.63
CA ALA A 61 -7.87 9.50 -1.37
C ALA A 61 -7.50 8.10 -1.90
N SER A 62 -7.75 7.06 -1.13
CA SER A 62 -7.49 5.68 -1.54
C SER A 62 -8.40 5.26 -2.70
N ALA A 63 -9.68 5.65 -2.67
CA ALA A 63 -10.60 5.38 -3.78
C ALA A 63 -10.13 6.05 -5.08
N VAL A 64 -9.72 7.32 -5.00
CA VAL A 64 -9.19 8.06 -6.15
C VAL A 64 -7.88 7.45 -6.64
N GLY A 65 -6.97 7.13 -5.71
CA GLY A 65 -5.67 6.55 -6.04
C GLY A 65 -5.78 5.19 -6.72
N VAL A 66 -6.63 4.32 -6.20
CA VAL A 66 -6.87 3.00 -6.82
C VAL A 66 -7.49 3.17 -8.21
N ALA A 67 -8.46 4.06 -8.38
CA ALA A 67 -9.05 4.32 -9.69
C ALA A 67 -7.99 4.80 -10.69
N GLN A 68 -7.04 5.63 -10.27
CA GLN A 68 -5.96 6.09 -11.13
C GLN A 68 -5.02 4.93 -11.51
N VAL A 69 -4.66 4.07 -10.56
CA VAL A 69 -3.85 2.88 -10.85
C VAL A 69 -4.57 1.99 -11.87
N GLU A 70 -5.86 1.77 -11.69
CA GLU A 70 -6.61 0.93 -12.62
C GLU A 70 -6.75 1.55 -14.01
N ALA A 71 -6.86 2.88 -14.09
CA ALA A 71 -6.86 3.59 -15.38
C ALA A 71 -5.50 3.46 -16.09
N ASP A 72 -4.40 3.51 -15.34
CA ASP A 72 -3.05 3.47 -15.90
C ASP A 72 -2.58 2.06 -16.22
N LEU A 73 -2.87 1.08 -15.36
CA LEU A 73 -2.26 -0.24 -15.41
C LEU A 73 -3.26 -1.39 -15.65
N GLY A 74 -4.51 -1.19 -15.34
CA GLY A 74 -5.55 -2.22 -15.43
C GLY A 74 -6.11 -2.65 -14.07
N PRO A 75 -7.07 -3.60 -14.07
CA PRO A 75 -7.74 -4.04 -12.85
C PRO A 75 -6.76 -4.61 -11.82
N VAL A 76 -6.91 -4.22 -10.57
CA VAL A 76 -6.02 -4.66 -9.48
C VAL A 76 -6.31 -6.12 -9.14
N ALA A 77 -5.31 -6.97 -9.31
CA ALA A 77 -5.38 -8.39 -8.99
C ALA A 77 -4.78 -8.73 -7.63
N VAL A 78 -3.81 -7.93 -7.16
CA VAL A 78 -3.11 -8.16 -5.89
C VAL A 78 -3.00 -6.85 -5.13
N LEU A 79 -3.39 -6.87 -3.86
CA LEU A 79 -3.17 -5.76 -2.94
C LEU A 79 -2.29 -6.24 -1.80
N VAL A 80 -1.15 -5.59 -1.61
CA VAL A 80 -0.26 -5.84 -0.47
C VAL A 80 -0.36 -4.63 0.47
N ASN A 81 -1.03 -4.82 1.59
CA ASN A 81 -1.14 -3.84 2.66
C ASN A 81 0.12 -3.90 3.53
N ASN A 82 1.12 -3.09 3.16
CA ASN A 82 2.42 -3.05 3.83
C ASN A 82 2.68 -1.72 4.55
N ALA A 83 2.03 -0.63 4.15
CA ALA A 83 2.24 0.67 4.79
C ALA A 83 1.95 0.58 6.29
N GLY A 84 2.87 1.10 7.09
CA GLY A 84 2.74 1.10 8.53
C GLY A 84 3.73 2.08 9.15
N ILE A 85 3.40 2.52 10.35
CA ILE A 85 4.25 3.39 11.15
C ILE A 85 4.32 2.88 12.58
N THR A 86 5.34 3.33 13.31
CA THR A 86 5.44 3.14 14.75
C THR A 86 5.49 4.50 15.43
N ARG A 87 4.96 4.58 16.64
CA ARG A 87 5.02 5.74 17.52
C ARG A 87 5.18 5.20 18.94
N ASP A 88 6.37 4.68 19.20
CA ASP A 88 6.63 3.95 20.45
C ASP A 88 6.61 4.90 21.64
N ALA A 89 5.87 4.48 22.66
CA ALA A 89 5.81 5.14 23.96
C ALA A 89 5.30 4.14 25.00
N MET A 90 5.71 4.34 26.24
CA MET A 90 5.09 3.59 27.33
C MET A 90 3.62 4.01 27.42
N PHE A 91 2.70 3.05 27.59
CA PHE A 91 1.27 3.30 27.51
C PHE A 91 0.80 4.46 28.38
N HIS A 92 1.32 4.55 29.61
CA HIS A 92 0.91 5.62 30.53
C HIS A 92 1.40 7.02 30.14
N ARG A 93 2.29 7.10 29.15
CA ARG A 93 2.79 8.38 28.59
C ARG A 93 2.36 8.57 27.13
N MET A 94 1.68 7.60 26.55
CA MET A 94 1.25 7.65 25.16
C MET A 94 0.16 8.69 24.99
N SER A 95 0.33 9.58 24.00
CA SER A 95 -0.70 10.54 23.64
C SER A 95 -1.74 9.90 22.74
N TRP A 96 -2.93 10.52 22.70
CA TRP A 96 -3.97 10.13 21.75
C TRP A 96 -3.45 10.22 20.30
N ASP A 97 -2.66 11.25 19.98
CA ASP A 97 -2.11 11.43 18.63
C ASP A 97 -1.18 10.28 18.25
N GLN A 98 -0.34 9.81 19.17
CA GLN A 98 0.52 8.65 18.91
C GLN A 98 -0.31 7.38 18.67
N TRP A 99 -1.29 7.13 19.51
CA TRP A 99 -2.21 5.99 19.34
C TRP A 99 -2.97 6.07 18.01
N SER A 100 -3.61 7.22 17.75
CA SER A 100 -4.44 7.42 16.57
C SER A 100 -3.64 7.31 15.29
N ALA A 101 -2.42 7.85 15.24
CA ALA A 101 -1.57 7.78 14.06
C ALA A 101 -1.27 6.34 13.68
N VAL A 102 -0.94 5.49 14.67
CA VAL A 102 -0.67 4.07 14.42
C VAL A 102 -1.94 3.35 13.99
N MET A 103 -3.06 3.56 14.66
CA MET A 103 -4.33 2.91 14.32
C MET A 103 -4.80 3.29 12.92
N ARG A 104 -4.72 4.57 12.56
CA ARG A 104 -5.11 5.04 11.24
C ARG A 104 -4.23 4.43 10.14
N THR A 105 -2.93 4.53 10.28
CA THR A 105 -2.02 4.08 9.22
C THR A 105 -1.95 2.56 9.15
N ASN A 106 -1.93 1.86 10.28
CA ASN A 106 -1.70 0.42 10.29
C ASN A 106 -2.99 -0.39 10.19
N LEU A 107 -4.13 0.14 10.64
CA LEU A 107 -5.39 -0.60 10.67
C LEU A 107 -6.45 -0.02 9.74
N ASP A 108 -6.78 1.27 9.86
CA ASP A 108 -7.81 1.88 9.02
C ASP A 108 -7.45 1.82 7.54
N SER A 109 -6.16 1.87 7.20
CA SER A 109 -5.66 1.74 5.84
C SER A 109 -6.07 0.41 5.19
N MET A 110 -6.22 -0.64 5.98
CA MET A 110 -6.64 -1.95 5.45
C MET A 110 -8.05 -1.87 4.88
N PHE A 111 -8.97 -1.17 5.56
CA PHE A 111 -10.29 -0.91 5.03
C PHE A 111 -10.23 0.04 3.82
N ALA A 112 -9.53 1.16 3.97
CA ALA A 112 -9.47 2.20 2.94
C ALA A 112 -8.92 1.69 1.62
N MET A 113 -7.92 0.80 1.67
CA MET A 113 -7.31 0.21 0.48
C MET A 113 -8.06 -1.00 -0.05
N THR A 114 -8.62 -1.82 0.82
CA THR A 114 -9.33 -3.03 0.41
C THR A 114 -10.67 -2.71 -0.25
N ARG A 115 -11.39 -1.74 0.29
CA ARG A 115 -12.73 -1.38 -0.18
C ARG A 115 -12.77 -1.05 -1.68
N PRO A 116 -11.88 -0.23 -2.25
CA PRO A 116 -11.92 0.07 -3.68
C PRO A 116 -11.49 -1.08 -4.60
N VAL A 117 -10.77 -2.08 -4.11
CA VAL A 117 -10.32 -3.20 -4.95
C VAL A 117 -11.21 -4.44 -4.83
N ILE A 118 -11.92 -4.60 -3.72
CA ILE A 118 -12.61 -5.86 -3.43
C ILE A 118 -13.77 -6.16 -4.38
N GLU A 119 -14.51 -5.15 -4.82
CA GLU A 119 -15.66 -5.36 -5.69
C GLU A 119 -15.24 -5.93 -7.05
N GLY A 120 -14.21 -5.35 -7.66
CA GLY A 120 -13.67 -5.87 -8.92
C GLY A 120 -13.12 -7.29 -8.78
N MET A 121 -12.46 -7.58 -7.67
CA MET A 121 -11.98 -8.94 -7.38
C MET A 121 -13.14 -9.93 -7.25
N ARG A 122 -14.24 -9.54 -6.59
CA ARG A 122 -15.43 -10.36 -6.47
C ARG A 122 -16.06 -10.62 -7.84
N GLU A 123 -16.23 -9.59 -8.64
CA GLU A 123 -16.82 -9.69 -9.98
C GLU A 123 -16.02 -10.61 -10.89
N ARG A 124 -14.68 -10.56 -10.81
CA ARG A 124 -13.81 -11.42 -11.60
C ARG A 124 -13.59 -12.80 -10.98
N ASN A 125 -14.08 -13.00 -9.76
CA ASN A 125 -13.86 -14.22 -8.96
C ASN A 125 -12.38 -14.58 -8.83
N ALA A 126 -11.54 -13.56 -8.72
CA ALA A 126 -10.08 -13.71 -8.62
C ALA A 126 -9.45 -12.49 -7.95
N GLY A 127 -8.49 -12.72 -7.09
CA GLY A 127 -7.74 -11.67 -6.41
C GLY A 127 -6.98 -12.20 -5.20
N ARG A 128 -6.04 -11.40 -4.73
CA ARG A 128 -5.27 -11.69 -3.50
C ARG A 128 -5.10 -10.41 -2.71
N ILE A 129 -5.37 -10.49 -1.43
CA ILE A 129 -5.14 -9.41 -0.48
C ILE A 129 -4.20 -9.95 0.59
N ILE A 130 -3.03 -9.32 0.70
CA ILE A 130 -1.96 -9.75 1.61
C ILE A 130 -1.71 -8.62 2.58
N SER A 131 -1.79 -8.92 3.87
CA SER A 131 -1.51 -7.95 4.93
C SER A 131 -0.20 -8.31 5.62
N ILE A 132 0.72 -7.35 5.66
CA ILE A 132 2.00 -7.55 6.35
C ILE A 132 1.81 -7.20 7.82
N SER A 133 2.07 -8.16 8.66
CA SER A 133 2.00 -8.01 10.11
C SER A 133 3.41 -8.17 10.73
N SER A 134 3.47 -8.23 12.03
CA SER A 134 4.71 -8.38 12.78
C SER A 134 4.52 -9.34 13.93
N ILE A 135 5.61 -9.91 14.41
CA ILE A 135 5.61 -10.67 15.68
C ILE A 135 5.09 -9.80 16.84
N ASN A 136 5.30 -8.50 16.76
CA ASN A 136 4.78 -7.55 17.77
C ASN A 136 3.26 -7.38 17.72
N GLY A 137 2.60 -7.92 16.71
CA GLY A 137 1.14 -7.91 16.60
C GLY A 137 0.46 -9.10 17.27
N GLN A 138 1.22 -9.95 17.93
CA GLN A 138 0.72 -11.14 18.62
C GLN A 138 0.49 -10.89 20.10
#